data_eedf7aa22409a03331992522ec966551
#
_entry.id   eedf7aa22409a03331992522ec966551
#
_cell.length_a   1.000
_cell.length_b   1.000
_cell.length_c   1.000
_cell.angle_alpha   90.00
_cell.angle_beta   90.00
_cell.angle_gamma   90.00
#
_symmetry.space_group_name_H-M   'P 1'
#
loop_
_entity.id
_entity.type
_entity.pdbx_description
1 polymer ?
#
loop_
_entity_poly.entity_id
_entity_poly.type
_entity_poly.pdbx_seq_one_letter_code
_entity_poly.pdbx_strand_id
1 'polypeptide(L)'
;MSAARTLFDKLWDAHLVRAENERAPAILYIDLHLLHEVTSPQAFSELASRGLKVRRPERHKATLDHSTPTTPTDASGRRAWITPQAESQVEALRANCAAQGIELFDWDSGRRGIVHVVGPELGLTQPGMTIVCGDSHTATHGAFGALAFGIGSSEVGHVMATQCLLQRKAKTLAITVEGRLQAGCSAKDLILHIIGRIGVAGGTGHVIEYRGPAIEALSMEERMTVCNMSIEAGARAGLIGVDDTTVEWLRGRERVPPGAAFEATAREWRRWRSDEGACFDAEVFIDAGDVRPTLTWGTHPGQVVVVDAALPAAAPDTVGALSYMGFEGGVALAGQPVDVVFVGSCTNGRLSDLREAAALLRGHRVHPRVRMLVVPGSDAVKREAEAEGLADVFRDAGAEWREPGCSMCIAMNGDTLRPGQLAVSTSNRNFEGRQGKGARTVLASPASAAAAAMAGCIADPRPYLATAQPATHSSNAATPSPTAEASA
;
A
#
# COMPACT_ATOMS: atom_id res chain seq x y z
N MET A 1 -33.40 0.48 -21.99
CA MET A 1 -31.96 0.56 -21.69
C MET A 1 -31.80 0.27 -20.19
N SER A 2 -30.90 -0.60 -19.78
CA SER A 2 -30.62 -0.79 -18.36
C SER A 2 -30.03 0.52 -17.78
N ALA A 3 -30.35 0.82 -16.52
CA ALA A 3 -29.77 1.99 -15.84
C ALA A 3 -28.23 1.89 -15.84
N ALA A 4 -27.56 3.04 -16.00
CA ALA A 4 -26.09 3.12 -15.89
C ALA A 4 -25.67 2.72 -14.48
N ARG A 5 -24.57 1.92 -14.35
CA ARG A 5 -24.16 1.27 -13.11
C ARG A 5 -22.74 1.70 -12.72
N THR A 6 -22.52 1.89 -11.42
CA THR A 6 -21.19 2.12 -10.89
C THR A 6 -20.35 0.84 -10.97
N LEU A 7 -19.02 0.98 -10.92
CA LEU A 7 -18.10 -0.17 -10.80
C LEU A 7 -18.45 -1.01 -9.57
N PHE A 8 -18.74 -0.37 -8.45
CA PHE A 8 -19.13 -1.07 -7.22
C PHE A 8 -20.41 -1.89 -7.42
N ASP A 9 -21.45 -1.35 -8.07
CA ASP A 9 -22.68 -2.11 -8.34
C ASP A 9 -22.42 -3.35 -9.20
N LYS A 10 -21.57 -3.20 -10.22
CA LYS A 10 -21.20 -4.32 -11.09
C LYS A 10 -20.48 -5.42 -10.32
N LEU A 11 -19.48 -5.04 -9.50
CA LEU A 11 -18.72 -5.96 -8.66
C LEU A 11 -19.62 -6.65 -7.62
N TRP A 12 -20.46 -5.88 -6.94
CA TRP A 12 -21.37 -6.40 -5.93
C TRP A 12 -22.32 -7.46 -6.50
N ASP A 13 -23.02 -7.11 -7.59
CA ASP A 13 -24.03 -8.00 -8.17
C ASP A 13 -23.41 -9.26 -8.79
N ALA A 14 -22.20 -9.18 -9.34
CA ALA A 14 -21.48 -10.33 -9.88
C ALA A 14 -21.11 -11.37 -8.81
N HIS A 15 -20.96 -10.95 -7.54
CA HIS A 15 -20.57 -11.83 -6.45
C HIS A 15 -21.69 -12.13 -5.46
N LEU A 16 -22.89 -11.66 -5.76
CA LEU A 16 -24.06 -11.81 -4.89
C LEU A 16 -24.58 -13.24 -4.92
N VAL A 17 -24.39 -13.98 -3.84
CA VAL A 17 -24.97 -15.33 -3.64
C VAL A 17 -26.40 -15.24 -3.15
N ARG A 18 -26.66 -14.29 -2.24
CA ARG A 18 -28.00 -14.00 -1.71
C ARG A 18 -28.12 -12.50 -1.42
N ALA A 19 -29.18 -11.90 -1.91
CA ALA A 19 -29.46 -10.49 -1.63
C ALA A 19 -29.76 -10.24 -0.14
N GLU A 20 -29.42 -9.05 0.33
CA GLU A 20 -29.82 -8.60 1.65
C GLU A 20 -31.32 -8.32 1.73
N ASN A 21 -31.84 -8.36 2.95
CA ASN A 21 -33.18 -7.92 3.28
C ASN A 21 -33.16 -7.22 4.65
N GLU A 22 -34.32 -6.79 5.13
CA GLU A 22 -34.45 -6.09 6.42
C GLU A 22 -33.85 -6.87 7.59
N ARG A 23 -33.88 -8.22 7.57
CA ARG A 23 -33.50 -9.12 8.68
C ARG A 23 -32.08 -9.68 8.52
N ALA A 24 -31.51 -9.70 7.31
CA ALA A 24 -30.23 -10.37 7.05
C ALA A 24 -29.40 -9.61 6.03
N PRO A 25 -28.07 -9.51 6.23
CA PRO A 25 -27.15 -8.97 5.24
C PRO A 25 -27.07 -9.87 3.99
N ALA A 26 -26.52 -9.33 2.91
CA ALA A 26 -26.19 -10.09 1.72
C ALA A 26 -25.12 -11.14 2.01
N ILE A 27 -25.10 -12.21 1.20
CA ILE A 27 -23.99 -13.15 1.14
C ILE A 27 -23.22 -12.89 -0.14
N LEU A 28 -21.94 -12.55 -0.01
CA LEU A 28 -21.01 -12.36 -1.13
C LEU A 28 -20.06 -13.55 -1.24
N TYR A 29 -19.83 -14.02 -2.46
CA TYR A 29 -18.72 -14.94 -2.77
C TYR A 29 -17.40 -14.18 -2.75
N ILE A 30 -16.33 -14.84 -2.27
CA ILE A 30 -14.98 -14.27 -2.20
C ILE A 30 -14.06 -15.04 -3.17
N ASP A 31 -13.47 -14.35 -4.14
CA ASP A 31 -12.58 -14.96 -5.14
C ASP A 31 -11.20 -15.26 -4.60
N LEU A 32 -10.66 -14.36 -3.78
CA LEU A 32 -9.31 -14.48 -3.23
C LEU A 32 -9.30 -14.08 -1.76
N HIS A 33 -8.74 -14.93 -0.92
CA HIS A 33 -8.48 -14.65 0.48
C HIS A 33 -6.98 -14.65 0.74
N LEU A 34 -6.45 -13.47 1.10
CA LEU A 34 -5.05 -13.29 1.43
C LEU A 34 -4.84 -13.45 2.95
N LEU A 35 -3.77 -14.11 3.34
CA LEU A 35 -3.48 -14.46 4.73
C LEU A 35 -2.06 -14.06 5.12
N HIS A 36 -1.89 -13.73 6.38
CA HIS A 36 -0.60 -13.52 7.02
C HIS A 36 -0.60 -14.00 8.47
N GLU A 37 0.55 -14.03 9.12
CA GLU A 37 0.76 -14.69 10.40
C GLU A 37 0.04 -14.06 11.60
N VAL A 38 -0.35 -12.78 11.52
CA VAL A 38 -0.92 -12.06 12.68
C VAL A 38 -2.40 -12.37 12.87
N THR A 39 -3.21 -12.38 11.82
CA THR A 39 -4.68 -12.48 11.93
C THR A 39 -5.23 -13.88 11.66
N SER A 40 -4.44 -14.79 11.09
CA SER A 40 -4.88 -16.13 10.71
C SER A 40 -4.83 -17.19 11.81
N PRO A 41 -3.95 -17.17 12.83
CA PRO A 41 -3.83 -18.28 13.78
C PRO A 41 -5.14 -18.59 14.54
N GLN A 42 -5.85 -17.55 14.98
CA GLN A 42 -7.13 -17.71 15.68
C GLN A 42 -8.19 -18.33 14.78
N ALA A 43 -8.25 -17.92 13.50
CA ALA A 43 -9.20 -18.46 12.55
C ALA A 43 -8.96 -19.96 12.28
N PHE A 44 -7.71 -20.38 12.11
CA PHE A 44 -7.37 -21.80 11.97
C PHE A 44 -7.73 -22.61 13.22
N SER A 45 -7.47 -22.06 14.43
CA SER A 45 -7.83 -22.70 15.69
C SER A 45 -9.35 -22.87 15.83
N GLU A 46 -10.14 -21.88 15.42
CA GLU A 46 -11.59 -21.95 15.42
C GLU A 46 -12.11 -23.04 14.45
N LEU A 47 -11.58 -23.11 13.22
CA LEU A 47 -11.93 -24.17 12.29
C LEU A 47 -11.63 -25.56 12.87
N ALA A 48 -10.44 -25.75 13.42
CA ALA A 48 -10.03 -27.02 14.03
C ALA A 48 -10.94 -27.42 15.19
N SER A 49 -11.29 -26.49 16.08
CA SER A 49 -12.19 -26.75 17.21
C SER A 49 -13.59 -27.20 16.79
N ARG A 50 -14.04 -26.79 15.62
CA ARG A 50 -15.33 -27.16 15.02
C ARG A 50 -15.24 -28.34 14.07
N GLY A 51 -14.07 -28.96 13.90
CA GLY A 51 -13.86 -30.06 12.95
C GLY A 51 -14.01 -29.63 11.48
N LEU A 52 -13.88 -28.33 11.19
CA LEU A 52 -14.00 -27.79 9.83
C LEU A 52 -12.63 -27.72 9.14
N LYS A 53 -12.66 -27.80 7.83
CA LYS A 53 -11.49 -27.59 6.95
C LYS A 53 -11.70 -26.36 6.10
N VAL A 54 -10.59 -25.84 5.56
CA VAL A 54 -10.64 -24.79 4.54
C VAL A 54 -11.35 -25.33 3.31
N ARG A 55 -12.42 -24.65 2.89
CA ARG A 55 -13.32 -25.12 1.81
C ARG A 55 -12.66 -25.12 0.43
N ARG A 56 -11.91 -24.07 0.11
CA ARG A 56 -11.28 -23.81 -1.19
C ARG A 56 -9.83 -23.41 -1.00
N PRO A 57 -8.91 -24.30 -0.59
CA PRO A 57 -7.51 -23.95 -0.30
C PRO A 57 -6.83 -23.20 -1.45
N GLU A 58 -7.16 -23.50 -2.69
CA GLU A 58 -6.63 -22.86 -3.89
C GLU A 58 -7.01 -21.37 -4.02
N ARG A 59 -8.05 -20.93 -3.33
CA ARG A 59 -8.50 -19.52 -3.26
C ARG A 59 -7.87 -18.74 -2.12
N HIS A 60 -7.02 -19.39 -1.32
CA HIS A 60 -6.30 -18.80 -0.21
C HIS A 60 -4.82 -18.73 -0.57
N LYS A 61 -4.19 -17.60 -0.30
CA LYS A 61 -2.75 -17.40 -0.46
C LYS A 61 -2.20 -16.76 0.79
N ALA A 62 -1.06 -17.22 1.25
CA ALA A 62 -0.45 -16.74 2.48
C ALA A 62 0.97 -16.23 2.23
N THR A 63 1.40 -15.26 3.01
CA THR A 63 2.78 -14.74 3.02
C THR A 63 3.21 -14.38 4.44
N LEU A 64 4.50 -14.32 4.66
CA LEU A 64 5.11 -13.87 5.91
C LEU A 64 5.36 -12.37 5.82
N ASP A 65 4.75 -11.57 6.69
CA ASP A 65 4.61 -10.14 6.47
C ASP A 65 4.95 -9.27 7.70
N HIS A 66 4.15 -9.36 8.77
CA HIS A 66 4.10 -8.36 9.85
C HIS A 66 5.13 -8.60 10.98
N SER A 67 5.28 -9.86 11.41
CA SER A 67 6.14 -10.23 12.55
C SER A 67 7.56 -10.59 12.11
N THR A 68 7.84 -10.52 10.81
CA THR A 68 9.12 -10.96 10.24
C THR A 68 10.24 -9.95 10.49
N PRO A 69 11.44 -10.41 10.94
CA PRO A 69 12.60 -9.54 11.01
C PRO A 69 13.00 -8.99 9.63
N THR A 70 13.33 -7.70 9.59
CA THR A 70 13.87 -7.03 8.40
C THR A 70 15.38 -6.81 8.46
N THR A 71 16.03 -7.19 9.54
CA THR A 71 17.49 -7.30 9.59
C THR A 71 17.93 -8.54 8.81
N PRO A 72 19.03 -8.47 8.05
CA PRO A 72 19.61 -9.64 7.43
C PRO A 72 19.90 -10.74 8.46
N THR A 73 19.89 -12.01 8.01
CA THR A 73 20.30 -13.14 8.83
C THR A 73 21.78 -13.00 9.27
N ASP A 74 22.11 -13.52 10.43
CA ASP A 74 23.50 -13.59 10.87
C ASP A 74 24.32 -14.60 10.03
N ALA A 75 25.62 -14.70 10.31
CA ALA A 75 26.51 -15.61 9.58
C ALA A 75 26.13 -17.09 9.72
N SER A 76 25.31 -17.47 10.70
CA SER A 76 24.76 -18.82 10.87
C SER A 76 23.41 -19.02 10.20
N GLY A 77 22.88 -18.01 9.51
CA GLY A 77 21.56 -18.04 8.87
C GLY A 77 20.39 -17.80 9.82
N ARG A 78 20.63 -17.41 11.08
CA ARG A 78 19.56 -17.15 12.04
C ARG A 78 18.98 -15.76 11.87
N ARG A 79 17.66 -15.65 12.05
CA ARG A 79 16.91 -14.39 12.06
C ARG A 79 16.85 -13.80 13.47
N ALA A 80 16.94 -12.47 13.55
CA ALA A 80 16.87 -11.74 14.81
C ALA A 80 15.39 -11.47 15.18
N TRP A 81 14.71 -12.46 15.72
CA TRP A 81 13.33 -12.33 16.22
C TRP A 81 13.25 -11.37 17.40
N ILE A 82 12.26 -10.46 17.37
CA ILE A 82 12.03 -9.53 18.48
C ILE A 82 11.54 -10.26 19.75
N THR A 83 10.72 -11.28 19.57
CA THR A 83 10.21 -12.13 20.65
C THR A 83 10.03 -13.57 20.15
N PRO A 84 10.07 -14.58 21.04
CA PRO A 84 9.71 -15.96 20.71
C PRO A 84 8.26 -16.08 20.18
N GLN A 85 7.37 -15.17 20.58
CA GLN A 85 5.98 -15.15 20.09
C GLN A 85 5.91 -14.77 18.62
N ALA A 86 6.72 -13.82 18.13
CA ALA A 86 6.78 -13.46 16.72
C ALA A 86 7.20 -14.65 15.84
N GLU A 87 8.22 -15.40 16.29
CA GLU A 87 8.64 -16.65 15.65
C GLU A 87 7.52 -17.69 15.65
N SER A 88 6.88 -17.90 16.82
CA SER A 88 5.78 -18.87 16.95
C SER A 88 4.58 -18.54 16.04
N GLN A 89 4.27 -17.28 15.80
CA GLN A 89 3.20 -16.87 14.89
C GLN A 89 3.53 -17.26 13.43
N VAL A 90 4.76 -17.07 13.01
CA VAL A 90 5.22 -17.45 11.67
C VAL A 90 5.20 -18.96 11.51
N GLU A 91 5.73 -19.72 12.49
CA GLU A 91 5.71 -21.19 12.45
C GLU A 91 4.28 -21.74 12.48
N ALA A 92 3.37 -21.13 13.23
CA ALA A 92 1.96 -21.50 13.22
C ALA A 92 1.31 -21.30 11.85
N LEU A 93 1.60 -20.19 11.14
CA LEU A 93 1.10 -19.98 9.78
C LEU A 93 1.62 -21.06 8.84
N ARG A 94 2.93 -21.37 8.90
CA ARG A 94 3.57 -22.40 8.08
C ARG A 94 2.89 -23.77 8.29
N ALA A 95 2.74 -24.18 9.54
CA ALA A 95 2.11 -25.46 9.89
C ALA A 95 0.64 -25.51 9.44
N ASN A 96 -0.11 -24.45 9.64
CA ASN A 96 -1.52 -24.37 9.25
C ASN A 96 -1.70 -24.40 7.73
N CYS A 97 -0.88 -23.65 6.97
CA CYS A 97 -0.92 -23.66 5.52
C CYS A 97 -0.61 -25.05 4.96
N ALA A 98 0.43 -25.73 5.48
CA ALA A 98 0.77 -27.10 5.11
C ALA A 98 -0.36 -28.09 5.42
N ALA A 99 -0.97 -28.01 6.59
CA ALA A 99 -2.06 -28.88 7.00
C ALA A 99 -3.34 -28.70 6.18
N GLN A 100 -3.59 -27.48 5.67
CA GLN A 100 -4.79 -27.14 4.90
C GLN A 100 -4.58 -27.11 3.38
N GLY A 101 -3.35 -27.32 2.89
CA GLY A 101 -3.01 -27.25 1.47
C GLY A 101 -3.08 -25.84 0.87
N ILE A 102 -2.80 -24.81 1.69
CA ILE A 102 -2.76 -23.41 1.27
C ILE A 102 -1.35 -23.08 0.78
N GLU A 103 -1.24 -22.44 -0.39
CA GLU A 103 0.04 -21.95 -0.90
C GLU A 103 0.57 -20.82 0.00
N LEU A 104 1.79 -21.03 0.52
CA LEU A 104 2.51 -20.06 1.34
C LEU A 104 3.74 -19.55 0.61
N PHE A 105 3.86 -18.24 0.49
CA PHE A 105 5.08 -17.57 0.06
C PHE A 105 6.02 -17.43 1.26
N ASP A 106 6.79 -18.51 1.50
CA ASP A 106 7.71 -18.66 2.62
C ASP A 106 9.09 -18.06 2.33
N TRP A 107 10.01 -18.12 3.27
CA TRP A 107 11.37 -17.57 3.23
C TRP A 107 12.15 -17.89 1.96
N ASP A 108 12.07 -19.14 1.50
CA ASP A 108 12.86 -19.62 0.36
C ASP A 108 12.08 -19.56 -0.97
N SER A 109 10.87 -18.99 -0.96
CA SER A 109 10.04 -18.90 -2.15
C SER A 109 10.54 -17.88 -3.18
N GLY A 110 11.32 -16.88 -2.72
CA GLY A 110 11.68 -15.70 -3.50
C GLY A 110 10.48 -14.80 -3.86
N ARG A 111 9.33 -15.03 -3.23
CA ARG A 111 8.05 -14.34 -3.47
C ARG A 111 7.44 -13.78 -2.19
N ARG A 112 8.17 -13.85 -1.08
CA ARG A 112 7.73 -13.35 0.22
C ARG A 112 7.68 -11.83 0.24
N GLY A 113 6.84 -11.26 1.07
CA GLY A 113 6.74 -9.82 1.31
C GLY A 113 5.39 -9.40 1.83
N ILE A 114 5.15 -8.12 1.84
CA ILE A 114 3.90 -7.51 2.27
C ILE A 114 2.76 -8.05 1.40
N VAL A 115 1.72 -8.57 2.02
CA VAL A 115 0.61 -9.23 1.35
C VAL A 115 -0.03 -8.38 0.23
N HIS A 116 -0.13 -7.06 0.45
CA HIS A 116 -0.68 -6.10 -0.52
C HIS A 116 0.33 -5.64 -1.59
N VAL A 117 1.56 -6.11 -1.54
CA VAL A 117 2.58 -5.98 -2.59
C VAL A 117 2.66 -7.28 -3.39
N VAL A 118 2.80 -8.41 -2.71
CA VAL A 118 2.92 -9.73 -3.31
C VAL A 118 1.68 -10.12 -4.15
N GLY A 119 0.48 -9.84 -3.64
CA GLY A 119 -0.76 -10.16 -4.37
C GLY A 119 -0.82 -9.54 -5.77
N PRO A 120 -0.63 -8.23 -5.92
CA PRO A 120 -0.49 -7.59 -7.22
C PRO A 120 0.69 -8.11 -8.05
N GLU A 121 1.90 -8.14 -7.49
CA GLU A 121 3.12 -8.51 -8.22
C GLU A 121 3.02 -9.87 -8.92
N LEU A 122 2.42 -10.84 -8.26
CA LEU A 122 2.21 -12.17 -8.82
C LEU A 122 1.03 -12.24 -9.81
N GLY A 123 0.23 -11.16 -9.93
CA GLY A 123 -1.01 -11.17 -10.70
C GLY A 123 -2.13 -12.00 -10.07
N LEU A 124 -2.08 -12.21 -8.75
CA LEU A 124 -3.18 -12.80 -7.97
C LEU A 124 -4.37 -11.83 -7.89
N THR A 125 -4.08 -10.54 -7.83
CA THR A 125 -5.08 -9.47 -7.89
C THR A 125 -5.44 -9.21 -9.34
N GLN A 126 -6.70 -9.44 -9.68
CA GLN A 126 -7.19 -9.23 -11.05
C GLN A 126 -8.51 -8.44 -11.05
N PRO A 127 -8.78 -7.69 -12.14
CA PRO A 127 -10.05 -6.97 -12.30
C PRO A 127 -11.28 -7.86 -12.13
N GLY A 128 -12.29 -7.31 -11.49
CA GLY A 128 -13.57 -7.97 -11.33
C GLY A 128 -13.65 -8.93 -10.14
N MET A 129 -12.59 -9.14 -9.37
CA MET A 129 -12.55 -10.04 -8.21
C MET A 129 -13.10 -9.37 -6.94
N THR A 130 -13.54 -10.23 -6.00
CA THR A 130 -13.67 -9.88 -4.58
C THR A 130 -12.47 -10.41 -3.82
N ILE A 131 -11.79 -9.55 -3.04
CA ILE A 131 -10.55 -9.88 -2.33
C ILE A 131 -10.69 -9.46 -0.86
N VAL A 132 -10.35 -10.37 0.06
CA VAL A 132 -10.34 -10.09 1.49
C VAL A 132 -9.03 -10.52 2.15
N CYS A 133 -8.71 -9.86 3.26
CA CYS A 133 -7.58 -10.19 4.12
C CYS A 133 -7.89 -9.69 5.53
N GLY A 134 -7.24 -10.26 6.54
CA GLY A 134 -7.29 -9.78 7.92
C GLY A 134 -6.55 -8.47 8.17
N ASP A 135 -6.33 -7.67 7.13
CA ASP A 135 -5.65 -6.35 7.16
C ASP A 135 -6.51 -5.30 6.46
N SER A 136 -6.65 -4.12 7.08
CA SER A 136 -7.48 -3.03 6.55
C SER A 136 -6.98 -2.49 5.20
N HIS A 137 -5.67 -2.54 4.92
CA HIS A 137 -5.10 -2.04 3.66
C HIS A 137 -5.31 -2.99 2.46
N THR A 138 -6.15 -4.01 2.61
CA THR A 138 -6.69 -4.81 1.50
C THR A 138 -7.35 -3.93 0.43
N ALA A 139 -7.81 -2.72 0.79
CA ALA A 139 -8.29 -1.71 -0.15
C ALA A 139 -7.30 -1.38 -1.27
N THR A 140 -5.99 -1.62 -1.09
CA THR A 140 -4.94 -1.49 -2.13
C THR A 140 -5.33 -2.17 -3.44
N HIS A 141 -5.94 -3.34 -3.36
CA HIS A 141 -6.29 -4.15 -4.54
C HIS A 141 -7.41 -3.53 -5.38
N GLY A 142 -8.14 -2.56 -4.83
CA GLY A 142 -9.15 -1.80 -5.57
C GLY A 142 -8.59 -0.95 -6.71
N ALA A 143 -7.29 -0.67 -6.73
CA ALA A 143 -6.58 -0.07 -7.84
C ALA A 143 -6.69 -0.86 -9.17
N PHE A 144 -7.02 -2.14 -9.06
CA PHE A 144 -7.21 -3.07 -10.19
C PHE A 144 -8.69 -3.25 -10.58
N GLY A 145 -9.60 -2.43 -10.08
CA GLY A 145 -11.03 -2.66 -10.29
C GLY A 145 -11.54 -3.94 -9.62
N ALA A 146 -10.99 -4.28 -8.45
CA ALA A 146 -11.43 -5.38 -7.59
C ALA A 146 -12.13 -4.83 -6.34
N LEU A 147 -13.20 -5.45 -5.89
CA LEU A 147 -13.84 -5.12 -4.61
C LEU A 147 -13.03 -5.74 -3.47
N ALA A 148 -12.18 -4.94 -2.85
CA ALA A 148 -11.19 -5.42 -1.89
C ALA A 148 -11.30 -4.67 -0.56
N PHE A 149 -11.36 -5.40 0.55
CA PHE A 149 -11.49 -4.80 1.89
C PHE A 149 -11.02 -5.71 3.01
N GLY A 150 -10.61 -5.08 4.12
CA GLY A 150 -10.20 -5.77 5.34
C GLY A 150 -11.38 -6.40 6.08
N ILE A 151 -11.13 -7.54 6.74
CA ILE A 151 -12.10 -8.29 7.54
C ILE A 151 -11.53 -8.64 8.91
N GLY A 152 -12.40 -8.82 9.90
CA GLY A 152 -12.02 -9.24 11.25
C GLY A 152 -11.63 -10.72 11.33
N SER A 153 -10.91 -11.10 12.40
CA SER A 153 -10.41 -12.50 12.57
C SER A 153 -11.52 -13.55 12.52
N SER A 154 -12.71 -13.27 13.06
CA SER A 154 -13.86 -14.18 12.97
C SER A 154 -14.38 -14.33 11.54
N GLU A 155 -14.35 -13.24 10.76
CA GLU A 155 -14.74 -13.26 9.35
C GLU A 155 -13.69 -14.02 8.50
N VAL A 156 -12.39 -13.93 8.86
CA VAL A 156 -11.32 -14.75 8.26
C VAL A 156 -11.68 -16.24 8.36
N GLY A 157 -12.03 -16.72 9.56
CA GLY A 157 -12.47 -18.11 9.77
C GLY A 157 -13.74 -18.46 9.00
N HIS A 158 -14.70 -17.52 8.92
CA HIS A 158 -15.92 -17.70 8.14
C HIS A 158 -15.65 -17.88 6.65
N VAL A 159 -14.79 -17.03 6.07
CA VAL A 159 -14.38 -17.14 4.65
C VAL A 159 -13.62 -18.44 4.40
N MET A 160 -12.72 -18.84 5.29
CA MET A 160 -12.03 -20.13 5.17
C MET A 160 -13.01 -21.32 5.11
N ALA A 161 -14.06 -21.32 5.96
CA ALA A 161 -15.02 -22.40 6.04
C ALA A 161 -16.04 -22.39 4.89
N THR A 162 -16.38 -21.23 4.32
CA THR A 162 -17.54 -21.09 3.43
C THR A 162 -17.20 -20.52 2.05
N GLN A 163 -16.12 -19.83 1.89
CA GLN A 163 -15.73 -19.00 0.72
C GLN A 163 -16.72 -17.81 0.51
N CYS A 164 -17.48 -17.47 1.51
CA CYS A 164 -18.47 -16.40 1.47
C CYS A 164 -18.33 -15.47 2.66
N LEU A 165 -18.93 -14.28 2.55
CA LEU A 165 -18.94 -13.28 3.59
C LEU A 165 -20.31 -12.61 3.69
N LEU A 166 -20.74 -12.31 4.92
CA LEU A 166 -21.96 -11.54 5.20
C LEU A 166 -21.65 -10.05 5.19
N GLN A 167 -22.25 -9.28 4.28
CA GLN A 167 -22.02 -7.84 4.17
C GLN A 167 -23.33 -7.09 3.85
N ARG A 168 -23.45 -5.87 4.37
CA ARG A 168 -24.45 -4.92 3.89
C ARG A 168 -23.84 -4.08 2.77
N LYS A 169 -24.66 -3.78 1.74
CA LYS A 169 -24.20 -2.97 0.62
C LYS A 169 -23.87 -1.56 1.11
N ALA A 170 -22.65 -1.11 0.85
CA ALA A 170 -22.22 0.25 1.15
C ALA A 170 -22.83 1.24 0.16
N LYS A 171 -22.82 2.52 0.51
CA LYS A 171 -23.06 3.63 -0.43
C LYS A 171 -21.84 3.85 -1.32
N THR A 172 -22.01 4.65 -2.36
CA THR A 172 -20.97 5.02 -3.31
C THR A 172 -20.57 6.48 -3.17
N LEU A 173 -19.28 6.76 -3.15
CA LEU A 173 -18.70 8.10 -3.17
C LEU A 173 -17.74 8.22 -4.35
N ALA A 174 -18.04 9.12 -5.31
CA ALA A 174 -17.10 9.46 -6.36
C ALA A 174 -16.15 10.58 -5.90
N ILE A 175 -14.86 10.39 -6.08
CA ILE A 175 -13.86 11.46 -5.94
C ILE A 175 -13.24 11.69 -7.31
N THR A 176 -13.63 12.79 -7.96
CA THR A 176 -13.13 13.17 -9.27
C THR A 176 -11.98 14.15 -9.10
N VAL A 177 -10.80 13.78 -9.63
CA VAL A 177 -9.58 14.60 -9.57
C VAL A 177 -9.28 15.13 -10.95
N GLU A 178 -9.50 16.42 -11.14
CA GLU A 178 -9.29 17.13 -12.39
C GLU A 178 -7.83 17.63 -12.51
N GLY A 179 -7.41 17.95 -13.73
CA GLY A 179 -6.09 18.49 -14.00
C GLY A 179 -4.97 17.47 -13.95
N ARG A 180 -3.78 17.89 -13.47
CA ARG A 180 -2.58 17.06 -13.32
C ARG A 180 -1.81 17.46 -12.06
N LEU A 181 -1.18 16.50 -11.41
CA LEU A 181 -0.27 16.77 -10.29
C LEU A 181 0.91 17.63 -10.74
N GLN A 182 1.31 18.55 -9.89
CA GLN A 182 2.50 19.38 -10.10
C GLN A 182 3.78 18.56 -9.91
N ALA A 183 4.87 18.99 -10.53
CA ALA A 183 6.19 18.41 -10.32
C ALA A 183 6.56 18.44 -8.82
N GLY A 184 7.03 17.33 -8.31
CA GLY A 184 7.37 17.15 -6.90
C GLY A 184 6.21 16.77 -5.99
N CYS A 185 5.03 16.51 -6.57
CA CYS A 185 3.90 15.89 -5.89
C CYS A 185 3.70 14.47 -6.39
N SER A 186 3.38 13.56 -5.47
CA SER A 186 3.13 12.16 -5.74
C SER A 186 1.69 11.76 -5.38
N ALA A 187 1.34 10.51 -5.66
CA ALA A 187 0.06 9.95 -5.24
C ALA A 187 -0.13 9.96 -3.71
N LYS A 188 0.98 9.95 -2.93
CA LYS A 188 0.91 10.09 -1.47
C LYS A 188 0.44 11.49 -1.06
N ASP A 189 0.97 12.52 -1.71
CA ASP A 189 0.54 13.90 -1.48
C ASP A 189 -0.93 14.09 -1.86
N LEU A 190 -1.35 13.50 -2.98
CA LEU A 190 -2.74 13.53 -3.44
C LEU A 190 -3.68 12.89 -2.42
N ILE A 191 -3.41 11.67 -1.97
CA ILE A 191 -4.32 11.00 -1.05
C ILE A 191 -4.34 11.66 0.34
N LEU A 192 -3.22 12.20 0.82
CA LEU A 192 -3.19 12.99 2.04
C LEU A 192 -4.02 14.28 1.88
N HIS A 193 -3.90 14.96 0.74
CA HIS A 193 -4.72 16.13 0.43
C HIS A 193 -6.22 15.79 0.42
N ILE A 194 -6.61 14.68 -0.24
CA ILE A 194 -8.00 14.20 -0.27
C ILE A 194 -8.50 13.93 1.15
N ILE A 195 -7.74 13.18 1.97
CA ILE A 195 -8.13 12.87 3.35
C ILE A 195 -8.25 14.15 4.20
N GLY A 196 -7.33 15.09 4.02
CA GLY A 196 -7.41 16.40 4.66
C GLY A 196 -8.69 17.18 4.27
N ARG A 197 -9.12 17.07 3.01
CA ARG A 197 -10.29 17.76 2.48
C ARG A 197 -11.62 17.15 2.95
N ILE A 198 -11.75 15.80 2.97
CA ILE A 198 -13.00 15.13 3.34
C ILE A 198 -13.05 14.70 4.80
N GLY A 199 -11.89 14.68 5.49
CA GLY A 199 -11.74 14.20 6.87
C GLY A 199 -11.62 12.69 6.98
N VAL A 200 -11.17 12.21 8.15
CA VAL A 200 -10.99 10.76 8.45
C VAL A 200 -12.29 9.97 8.54
N ALA A 201 -13.43 10.61 8.53
CA ALA A 201 -14.75 10.00 8.52
C ALA A 201 -15.55 10.28 7.23
N GLY A 202 -14.96 11.02 6.26
CA GLY A 202 -15.67 11.43 5.04
C GLY A 202 -16.13 10.28 4.16
N GLY A 203 -15.42 9.16 4.18
CA GLY A 203 -15.77 7.93 3.46
C GLY A 203 -16.58 6.92 4.27
N THR A 204 -16.98 7.23 5.51
CA THR A 204 -17.66 6.27 6.38
C THR A 204 -18.97 5.77 5.75
N GLY A 205 -19.12 4.45 5.69
CA GLY A 205 -20.27 3.79 5.08
C GLY A 205 -20.27 3.79 3.54
N HIS A 206 -19.19 4.25 2.90
CA HIS A 206 -19.05 4.30 1.45
C HIS A 206 -17.92 3.40 0.94
N VAL A 207 -18.06 3.02 -0.31
CA VAL A 207 -16.96 2.62 -1.19
C VAL A 207 -16.62 3.85 -2.04
N ILE A 208 -15.33 4.26 -2.04
CA ILE A 208 -14.85 5.41 -2.82
C ILE A 208 -14.44 4.92 -4.21
N GLU A 209 -14.91 5.58 -5.27
CA GLU A 209 -14.37 5.43 -6.62
C GLU A 209 -13.58 6.70 -6.97
N TYR A 210 -12.26 6.54 -7.15
CA TYR A 210 -11.38 7.60 -7.62
C TYR A 210 -11.39 7.62 -9.15
N ARG A 211 -11.57 8.81 -9.73
CA ARG A 211 -11.74 9.00 -11.17
C ARG A 211 -11.23 10.36 -11.63
N GLY A 212 -11.25 10.58 -12.92
CA GLY A 212 -10.81 11.82 -13.55
C GLY A 212 -9.37 11.77 -14.09
N PRO A 213 -8.98 12.77 -14.90
CA PRO A 213 -7.75 12.74 -15.67
C PRO A 213 -6.47 12.64 -14.81
N ALA A 214 -6.46 13.20 -13.61
CA ALA A 214 -5.32 13.07 -12.71
C ALA A 214 -5.15 11.63 -12.20
N ILE A 215 -6.25 10.91 -11.95
CA ILE A 215 -6.20 9.49 -11.51
C ILE A 215 -5.81 8.57 -12.68
N GLU A 216 -6.33 8.84 -13.88
CA GLU A 216 -6.00 8.08 -15.09
C GLU A 216 -4.52 8.20 -15.46
N ALA A 217 -3.90 9.35 -15.19
CA ALA A 217 -2.48 9.61 -15.44
C ALA A 217 -1.53 8.91 -14.43
N LEU A 218 -2.03 8.39 -13.30
CA LEU A 218 -1.23 7.68 -12.30
C LEU A 218 -0.77 6.31 -12.82
N SER A 219 0.47 5.95 -12.49
CA SER A 219 0.96 4.57 -12.61
C SER A 219 0.18 3.62 -11.69
N MET A 220 0.28 2.30 -11.91
CA MET A 220 -0.42 1.34 -11.06
C MET A 220 0.05 1.37 -9.61
N GLU A 221 1.35 1.60 -9.36
CA GLU A 221 1.88 1.73 -8.01
C GLU A 221 1.30 2.96 -7.31
N GLU A 222 1.17 4.08 -7.99
CA GLU A 222 0.52 5.29 -7.49
C GLU A 222 -0.98 5.08 -7.21
N ARG A 223 -1.71 4.39 -8.12
CA ARG A 223 -3.11 4.00 -7.90
C ARG A 223 -3.28 3.10 -6.67
N MET A 224 -2.33 2.17 -6.45
CA MET A 224 -2.31 1.34 -5.25
C MET A 224 -2.12 2.19 -3.98
N THR A 225 -1.28 3.22 -4.02
CA THR A 225 -1.12 4.16 -2.89
C THR A 225 -2.42 4.91 -2.57
N VAL A 226 -3.13 5.41 -3.59
CA VAL A 226 -4.43 6.08 -3.41
C VAL A 226 -5.46 5.13 -2.79
N CYS A 227 -5.64 3.94 -3.37
CA CYS A 227 -6.61 2.95 -2.86
C CYS A 227 -6.22 2.43 -1.47
N ASN A 228 -4.93 2.23 -1.19
CA ASN A 228 -4.42 1.81 0.11
C ASN A 228 -4.93 2.71 1.23
N MET A 229 -4.83 4.02 1.06
CA MET A 229 -5.18 4.99 2.10
C MET A 229 -6.65 5.42 2.10
N SER A 230 -7.53 4.78 1.33
CA SER A 230 -8.98 5.01 1.41
C SER A 230 -9.55 4.71 2.80
N ILE A 231 -8.93 3.76 3.50
CA ILE A 231 -9.34 3.36 4.85
C ILE A 231 -9.09 4.46 5.87
N GLU A 232 -8.08 5.30 5.66
CA GLU A 232 -7.77 6.45 6.51
C GLU A 232 -8.80 7.59 6.38
N ALA A 233 -9.59 7.59 5.29
CA ALA A 233 -10.78 8.42 5.14
C ALA A 233 -12.05 7.76 5.72
N GLY A 234 -11.95 6.60 6.35
CA GLY A 234 -13.06 5.82 6.91
C GLY A 234 -13.86 5.01 5.88
N ALA A 235 -13.43 4.92 4.63
CA ALA A 235 -14.13 4.18 3.59
C ALA A 235 -14.04 2.66 3.79
N ARG A 236 -15.03 1.92 3.25
CA ARG A 236 -15.01 0.46 3.24
C ARG A 236 -13.97 -0.10 2.27
N ALA A 237 -13.82 0.55 1.11
CA ALA A 237 -12.87 0.22 0.05
C ALA A 237 -12.61 1.46 -0.81
N GLY A 238 -11.50 1.45 -1.56
CA GLY A 238 -11.23 2.39 -2.65
C GLY A 238 -11.20 1.62 -3.96
N LEU A 239 -11.71 2.20 -5.03
CA LEU A 239 -11.78 1.60 -6.35
C LEU A 239 -11.24 2.56 -7.41
N ILE A 240 -10.60 2.01 -8.43
CA ILE A 240 -10.29 2.71 -9.69
C ILE A 240 -10.77 1.83 -10.85
N GLY A 241 -11.46 2.42 -11.81
CA GLY A 241 -11.95 1.72 -12.99
C GLY A 241 -10.79 1.19 -13.85
N VAL A 242 -11.00 0.04 -14.47
CA VAL A 242 -9.98 -0.62 -15.30
C VAL A 242 -9.78 0.12 -16.62
N ASP A 243 -8.54 0.42 -16.92
CA ASP A 243 -8.08 1.02 -18.18
C ASP A 243 -6.86 0.26 -18.76
N ASP A 244 -6.26 0.81 -19.80
CA ASP A 244 -5.10 0.18 -20.43
C ASP A 244 -3.86 0.15 -19.52
N THR A 245 -3.69 1.12 -18.62
CA THR A 245 -2.62 1.11 -17.61
C THR A 245 -2.73 -0.14 -16.72
N THR A 246 -3.96 -0.45 -16.27
CA THR A 246 -4.21 -1.66 -15.45
C THR A 246 -3.93 -2.94 -16.23
N VAL A 247 -4.40 -3.01 -17.49
CA VAL A 247 -4.25 -4.18 -18.35
C VAL A 247 -2.78 -4.45 -18.68
N GLU A 248 -2.04 -3.42 -19.10
CA GLU A 248 -0.61 -3.56 -19.45
C GLU A 248 0.25 -3.91 -18.23
N TRP A 249 -0.07 -3.36 -17.06
CA TRP A 249 0.65 -3.72 -15.82
C TRP A 249 0.50 -5.19 -15.45
N LEU A 250 -0.66 -5.80 -15.72
CA LEU A 250 -0.92 -7.22 -15.48
C LEU A 250 -0.31 -8.15 -16.53
N ARG A 251 0.06 -7.62 -17.70
CA ARG A 251 0.66 -8.41 -18.79
C ARG A 251 1.95 -9.08 -18.32
N GLY A 252 2.03 -10.40 -18.52
CA GLY A 252 3.21 -11.19 -18.18
C GLY A 252 3.40 -11.51 -16.70
N ARG A 253 2.46 -11.11 -15.82
CA ARG A 253 2.50 -11.54 -14.43
C ARG A 253 2.27 -13.04 -14.29
N GLU A 254 2.92 -13.65 -13.31
CA GLU A 254 3.00 -15.12 -13.16
C GLU A 254 1.64 -15.83 -13.18
N ARG A 255 0.64 -15.25 -12.51
CA ARG A 255 -0.71 -15.83 -12.35
C ARG A 255 -1.72 -15.30 -13.36
N VAL A 256 -1.25 -14.62 -14.38
CA VAL A 256 -2.07 -14.07 -15.47
C VAL A 256 -1.88 -14.95 -16.72
N PRO A 257 -2.96 -15.35 -17.39
CA PRO A 257 -2.86 -16.17 -18.59
C PRO A 257 -2.03 -15.48 -19.69
N PRO A 258 -1.12 -16.17 -20.38
CA PRO A 258 -0.31 -15.57 -21.44
C PRO A 258 -1.00 -15.61 -22.81
N GLY A 259 -0.46 -14.85 -23.79
CA GLY A 259 -0.79 -14.93 -25.20
C GLY A 259 -2.26 -14.63 -25.52
N ALA A 260 -2.90 -15.44 -26.36
CA ALA A 260 -4.29 -15.21 -26.80
C ALA A 260 -5.30 -15.27 -25.62
N ALA A 261 -5.02 -16.06 -24.58
CA ALA A 261 -5.84 -16.13 -23.39
C ALA A 261 -5.77 -14.81 -22.60
N PHE A 262 -4.62 -14.16 -22.58
CA PHE A 262 -4.49 -12.82 -21.99
C PHE A 262 -5.40 -11.81 -22.72
N GLU A 263 -5.37 -11.77 -24.06
CA GLU A 263 -6.17 -10.82 -24.84
C GLU A 263 -7.69 -11.02 -24.64
N ALA A 264 -8.12 -12.27 -24.49
CA ALA A 264 -9.51 -12.57 -24.15
C ALA A 264 -9.86 -12.05 -22.75
N THR A 265 -9.02 -12.32 -21.77
CA THR A 265 -9.19 -11.86 -20.38
C THR A 265 -9.14 -10.33 -20.27
N ALA A 266 -8.22 -9.68 -20.99
CA ALA A 266 -8.09 -8.22 -21.02
C ALA A 266 -9.35 -7.52 -21.56
N ARG A 267 -10.03 -8.13 -22.57
CA ARG A 267 -11.33 -7.60 -23.04
C ARG A 267 -12.41 -7.67 -21.98
N GLU A 268 -12.45 -8.74 -21.19
CA GLU A 268 -13.40 -8.85 -20.07
C GLU A 268 -13.04 -7.89 -18.93
N TRP A 269 -11.76 -7.70 -18.63
CA TRP A 269 -11.31 -6.78 -17.59
C TRP A 269 -11.72 -5.32 -17.86
N ARG A 270 -11.68 -4.86 -19.11
CA ARG A 270 -12.08 -3.48 -19.49
C ARG A 270 -13.54 -3.15 -19.20
N ARG A 271 -14.38 -4.15 -18.88
CA ARG A 271 -15.78 -3.93 -18.46
C ARG A 271 -15.91 -3.45 -17.02
N TRP A 272 -14.87 -3.65 -16.22
CA TRP A 272 -14.85 -3.30 -14.81
C TRP A 272 -14.50 -1.82 -14.61
N ARG A 273 -15.44 -0.98 -14.99
CA ARG A 273 -15.45 0.46 -14.77
C ARG A 273 -16.89 0.93 -14.72
N SER A 274 -17.15 2.10 -14.11
CA SER A 274 -18.47 2.70 -14.10
C SER A 274 -18.93 3.04 -15.50
N ASP A 275 -20.24 2.87 -15.76
CA ASP A 275 -20.86 3.27 -17.01
C ASP A 275 -20.86 4.80 -17.09
N GLU A 276 -20.90 5.33 -18.32
CA GLU A 276 -21.16 6.75 -18.53
C GLU A 276 -22.54 7.11 -17.98
N GLY A 277 -22.61 8.21 -17.19
CA GLY A 277 -23.84 8.62 -16.53
C GLY A 277 -24.23 7.80 -15.30
N ALA A 278 -23.34 6.94 -14.78
CA ALA A 278 -23.58 6.28 -13.49
C ALA A 278 -23.72 7.30 -12.36
N CYS A 279 -24.74 7.12 -11.52
CA CYS A 279 -25.00 7.99 -10.37
C CYS A 279 -24.35 7.44 -9.11
N PHE A 280 -23.76 8.33 -8.31
CA PHE A 280 -23.19 8.03 -7.02
C PHE A 280 -24.05 8.65 -5.90
N ASP A 281 -23.97 8.07 -4.69
CA ASP A 281 -24.70 8.61 -3.53
C ASP A 281 -24.12 9.95 -3.07
N ALA A 282 -22.82 10.17 -3.29
CA ALA A 282 -22.12 11.42 -3.01
C ALA A 282 -20.97 11.62 -4.01
N GLU A 283 -20.61 12.90 -4.23
CA GLU A 283 -19.52 13.27 -5.13
C GLU A 283 -18.65 14.37 -4.52
N VAL A 284 -17.33 14.29 -4.74
CA VAL A 284 -16.34 15.29 -4.35
C VAL A 284 -15.45 15.58 -5.55
N PHE A 285 -15.15 16.87 -5.78
CA PHE A 285 -14.26 17.33 -6.84
C PHE A 285 -12.98 17.92 -6.22
N ILE A 286 -11.84 17.52 -6.77
CA ILE A 286 -10.50 17.98 -6.37
C ILE A 286 -9.78 18.50 -7.63
N ASP A 287 -9.13 19.64 -7.54
CA ASP A 287 -8.18 20.09 -8.55
C ASP A 287 -6.78 19.59 -8.18
N ALA A 288 -6.17 18.79 -9.04
CA ALA A 288 -4.80 18.30 -8.85
C ALA A 288 -3.77 19.43 -8.83
N GLY A 289 -4.10 20.59 -9.41
CA GLY A 289 -3.28 21.80 -9.34
C GLY A 289 -3.15 22.41 -7.94
N ASP A 290 -4.09 22.09 -7.04
CA ASP A 290 -4.04 22.53 -5.64
C ASP A 290 -3.18 21.61 -4.76
N VAL A 291 -2.82 20.42 -5.26
CA VAL A 291 -1.99 19.47 -4.51
C VAL A 291 -0.53 19.95 -4.49
N ARG A 292 0.02 20.02 -3.31
CA ARG A 292 1.41 20.38 -3.03
C ARG A 292 2.03 19.30 -2.13
N PRO A 293 3.35 19.26 -1.94
CA PRO A 293 3.96 18.34 -0.99
C PRO A 293 3.29 18.46 0.38
N THR A 294 2.59 17.38 0.76
CA THR A 294 1.66 17.36 1.90
C THR A 294 2.13 16.37 2.95
N LEU A 295 2.15 16.81 4.21
CA LEU A 295 2.55 16.01 5.36
C LEU A 295 1.47 16.03 6.43
N THR A 296 1.46 15.02 7.30
CA THR A 296 0.65 15.09 8.52
C THR A 296 1.41 15.85 9.62
N TRP A 297 0.67 16.61 10.41
CA TRP A 297 1.25 17.35 11.55
C TRP A 297 0.76 16.86 12.90
N GLY A 298 -0.28 16.02 12.92
CA GLY A 298 -0.93 15.59 14.15
C GLY A 298 -0.94 14.08 14.34
N THR A 299 -1.98 13.57 14.98
CA THR A 299 -2.09 12.17 15.44
C THR A 299 -3.03 11.31 14.59
N HIS A 300 -3.49 11.83 13.44
CA HIS A 300 -4.25 11.06 12.45
C HIS A 300 -4.06 11.61 11.03
N PRO A 301 -4.29 10.82 9.98
CA PRO A 301 -4.02 11.19 8.59
C PRO A 301 -4.81 12.38 8.04
N GLY A 302 -5.90 12.80 8.68
CA GLY A 302 -6.66 13.99 8.29
C GLY A 302 -6.07 15.32 8.80
N GLN A 303 -5.09 15.27 9.71
CA GLN A 303 -4.37 16.44 10.19
C GLN A 303 -3.17 16.72 9.29
N VAL A 304 -3.43 17.32 8.14
CA VAL A 304 -2.45 17.59 7.10
C VAL A 304 -2.09 19.06 6.98
N VAL A 305 -0.90 19.32 6.47
CA VAL A 305 -0.41 20.66 6.11
C VAL A 305 0.51 20.55 4.89
N VAL A 306 0.50 21.55 4.05
CA VAL A 306 1.48 21.72 2.98
C VAL A 306 2.85 22.04 3.59
N VAL A 307 3.91 21.46 3.05
CA VAL A 307 5.26 21.49 3.65
C VAL A 307 5.77 22.89 4.00
N ASP A 308 5.42 23.89 3.20
CA ASP A 308 5.85 25.30 3.35
C ASP A 308 4.80 26.19 4.05
N ALA A 309 3.70 25.63 4.56
CA ALA A 309 2.68 26.36 5.28
C ALA A 309 2.89 26.28 6.82
N ALA A 310 2.35 27.26 7.52
CA ALA A 310 2.30 27.23 8.97
C ALA A 310 1.29 26.21 9.49
N LEU A 311 1.60 25.59 10.62
CA LEU A 311 0.67 24.73 11.36
C LEU A 311 -0.57 25.53 11.82
N PRO A 312 -1.71 24.87 12.02
CA PRO A 312 -2.88 25.54 12.60
C PRO A 312 -2.53 26.13 13.96
N ALA A 313 -3.16 27.25 14.29
CA ALA A 313 -3.03 27.84 15.62
C ALA A 313 -3.53 26.85 16.69
N ALA A 314 -3.00 26.99 17.91
CA ALA A 314 -3.49 26.18 19.03
C ALA A 314 -4.94 26.58 19.36
N ALA A 315 -5.83 25.60 19.28
CA ALA A 315 -7.26 25.72 19.55
C ALA A 315 -7.73 24.45 20.28
N PRO A 316 -8.93 24.42 20.85
CA PRO A 316 -9.41 23.25 21.62
C PRO A 316 -9.35 21.91 20.87
N ASP A 317 -9.51 21.93 19.55
CA ASP A 317 -9.48 20.75 18.66
C ASP A 317 -8.07 20.40 18.13
N THR A 318 -7.09 21.30 18.24
CA THR A 318 -5.72 21.11 17.73
C THR A 318 -4.67 20.97 18.84
N VAL A 319 -4.91 21.57 20.01
CA VAL A 319 -3.91 21.68 21.11
C VAL A 319 -3.41 20.31 21.59
N GLY A 320 -4.27 19.30 21.64
CA GLY A 320 -3.88 17.95 22.07
C GLY A 320 -2.87 17.32 21.10
N ALA A 321 -3.16 17.38 19.81
CA ALA A 321 -2.29 16.85 18.77
C ALA A 321 -0.96 17.63 18.68
N LEU A 322 -1.01 18.97 18.71
CA LEU A 322 0.19 19.81 18.73
C LEU A 322 1.09 19.48 19.93
N SER A 323 0.49 19.37 21.13
CA SER A 323 1.21 19.01 22.36
C SER A 323 1.87 17.63 22.27
N TYR A 324 1.13 16.61 21.80
CA TYR A 324 1.69 15.26 21.63
C TYR A 324 2.84 15.26 20.63
N MET A 325 2.66 15.93 19.48
CA MET A 325 3.69 16.02 18.45
C MET A 325 4.86 16.95 18.83
N GLY A 326 4.72 17.75 19.90
CA GLY A 326 5.74 18.71 20.31
C GLY A 326 5.93 19.83 19.31
N PHE A 327 4.87 20.23 18.61
CA PHE A 327 4.87 21.30 17.62
C PHE A 327 4.20 22.55 18.20
N GLU A 328 4.66 23.72 17.75
CA GLU A 328 4.09 25.01 18.08
C GLU A 328 3.10 25.45 17.00
N GLY A 329 1.87 25.77 17.40
CA GLY A 329 0.85 26.26 16.46
C GLY A 329 1.24 27.57 15.83
N GLY A 330 0.94 27.76 14.55
CA GLY A 330 1.30 28.96 13.78
C GLY A 330 2.74 28.97 13.25
N VAL A 331 3.57 27.98 13.61
CA VAL A 331 4.95 27.84 13.12
C VAL A 331 4.98 26.86 11.93
N ALA A 332 5.90 27.05 10.99
CA ALA A 332 6.07 26.14 9.86
C ALA A 332 6.53 24.74 10.32
N LEU A 333 5.98 23.69 9.69
CA LEU A 333 6.42 22.32 9.92
C LEU A 333 7.84 22.09 9.34
N ALA A 334 8.16 22.73 8.23
CA ALA A 334 9.51 22.74 7.67
C ALA A 334 10.54 23.27 8.67
N GLY A 335 11.71 22.62 8.74
CA GLY A 335 12.77 22.96 9.70
C GLY A 335 12.68 22.22 11.03
N GLN A 336 11.58 21.53 11.34
CA GLN A 336 11.48 20.70 12.55
C GLN A 336 12.46 19.53 12.49
N PRO A 337 13.33 19.34 13.52
CA PRO A 337 14.33 18.27 13.53
C PRO A 337 13.71 16.89 13.43
N VAL A 338 14.35 15.98 12.70
CA VAL A 338 13.93 14.60 12.50
C VAL A 338 14.97 13.63 13.04
N ASP A 339 14.54 12.60 13.77
CA ASP A 339 15.41 11.56 14.31
C ASP A 339 15.50 10.34 13.39
N VAL A 340 14.37 9.98 12.76
CA VAL A 340 14.29 8.77 11.95
C VAL A 340 13.53 9.05 10.65
N VAL A 341 13.99 8.45 9.56
CA VAL A 341 13.24 8.41 8.29
C VAL A 341 12.97 6.97 7.92
N PHE A 342 11.73 6.69 7.56
CA PHE A 342 11.31 5.36 7.11
C PHE A 342 10.72 5.42 5.70
N VAL A 343 11.32 4.67 4.78
CA VAL A 343 10.80 4.42 3.42
C VAL A 343 10.44 2.96 3.31
N GLY A 344 9.16 2.65 3.07
CA GLY A 344 8.65 1.29 3.07
C GLY A 344 7.13 1.24 3.24
N SER A 345 6.61 0.11 3.74
CA SER A 345 5.18 -0.14 3.96
C SER A 345 4.44 -0.60 2.69
N CYS A 346 3.25 -1.18 2.87
CA CYS A 346 2.35 -1.50 1.76
C CYS A 346 1.92 -0.26 0.96
N THR A 347 2.04 0.93 1.53
CA THR A 347 1.71 2.20 0.88
C THR A 347 2.79 2.61 -0.12
N ASN A 348 4.07 2.65 0.32
CA ASN A 348 5.19 3.18 -0.46
C ASN A 348 6.48 2.37 -0.26
N GLY A 349 6.40 1.05 -0.42
CA GLY A 349 7.55 0.15 -0.43
C GLY A 349 7.74 -0.58 -1.77
N ARG A 350 7.18 -0.04 -2.85
CA ARG A 350 7.28 -0.60 -4.21
C ARG A 350 8.50 -0.04 -4.94
N LEU A 351 8.83 -0.62 -6.08
CA LEU A 351 10.03 -0.25 -6.82
C LEU A 351 10.05 1.22 -7.26
N SER A 352 8.90 1.76 -7.69
CA SER A 352 8.76 3.18 -8.05
C SER A 352 9.01 4.12 -6.87
N ASP A 353 8.54 3.76 -5.67
CA ASP A 353 8.76 4.52 -4.45
C ASP A 353 10.25 4.57 -4.08
N LEU A 354 10.94 3.43 -4.23
CA LEU A 354 12.39 3.32 -3.99
C LEU A 354 13.19 4.12 -5.02
N ARG A 355 12.77 4.09 -6.30
CA ARG A 355 13.40 4.92 -7.36
C ARG A 355 13.23 6.41 -7.06
N GLU A 356 12.05 6.84 -6.64
CA GLU A 356 11.77 8.23 -6.27
C GLU A 356 12.69 8.70 -5.13
N ALA A 357 12.76 7.94 -4.03
CA ALA A 357 13.63 8.28 -2.90
C ALA A 357 15.13 8.24 -3.28
N ALA A 358 15.55 7.23 -4.04
CA ALA A 358 16.94 7.08 -4.47
C ALA A 358 17.39 8.20 -5.44
N ALA A 359 16.48 8.70 -6.27
CA ALA A 359 16.78 9.81 -7.19
C ALA A 359 17.24 11.07 -6.44
N LEU A 360 16.63 11.37 -5.30
CA LEU A 360 17.04 12.50 -4.44
C LEU A 360 18.34 12.21 -3.69
N LEU A 361 18.52 10.97 -3.22
CA LEU A 361 19.68 10.59 -2.39
C LEU A 361 20.97 10.37 -3.20
N ARG A 362 20.88 10.21 -4.53
CA ARG A 362 22.03 9.95 -5.40
C ARG A 362 23.08 11.05 -5.31
N GLY A 363 24.28 10.71 -4.83
CA GLY A 363 25.38 11.65 -4.61
C GLY A 363 25.26 12.50 -3.34
N HIS A 364 24.24 12.27 -2.54
CA HIS A 364 24.02 12.93 -1.26
C HIS A 364 24.16 11.96 -0.08
N ARG A 365 24.17 12.49 1.14
CA ARG A 365 24.22 11.71 2.36
C ARG A 365 23.07 12.01 3.28
N VAL A 366 22.62 10.99 3.98
CA VAL A 366 21.71 11.14 5.13
C VAL A 366 22.42 11.97 6.19
N HIS A 367 21.69 12.92 6.76
CA HIS A 367 22.21 13.80 7.82
C HIS A 367 22.67 12.97 9.03
N PRO A 368 23.84 13.26 9.65
CA PRO A 368 24.43 12.42 10.71
C PRO A 368 23.54 12.15 11.93
N ARG A 369 22.54 13.02 12.18
CA ARG A 369 21.56 12.83 13.26
C ARG A 369 20.41 11.91 12.91
N VAL A 370 20.21 11.62 11.64
CA VAL A 370 19.06 10.87 11.15
C VAL A 370 19.44 9.42 10.93
N ARG A 371 18.64 8.52 11.49
CA ARG A 371 18.64 7.11 11.14
C ARG A 371 17.63 6.89 10.02
N MET A 372 18.06 6.45 8.85
CA MET A 372 17.17 6.15 7.72
C MET A 372 17.06 4.65 7.49
N LEU A 373 15.82 4.13 7.49
CA LEU A 373 15.52 2.74 7.13
C LEU A 373 14.81 2.72 5.78
N VAL A 374 15.28 1.84 4.89
CA VAL A 374 14.66 1.57 3.59
C VAL A 374 14.30 0.10 3.51
N VAL A 375 13.02 -0.19 3.42
CA VAL A 375 12.46 -1.55 3.50
C VAL A 375 11.66 -1.85 2.24
N PRO A 376 12.18 -2.72 1.34
CA PRO A 376 11.44 -3.17 0.17
C PRO A 376 10.14 -3.89 0.56
N GLY A 377 9.11 -3.76 -0.26
CA GLY A 377 7.81 -4.37 0.02
C GLY A 377 7.78 -5.88 -0.20
N SER A 378 8.68 -6.43 -1.02
CA SER A 378 8.74 -7.86 -1.33
C SER A 378 10.16 -8.30 -1.73
N ASP A 379 10.37 -9.63 -1.77
CA ASP A 379 11.62 -10.21 -2.30
C ASP A 379 11.84 -9.83 -3.78
N ALA A 380 10.77 -9.66 -4.56
CA ALA A 380 10.88 -9.22 -5.96
C ALA A 380 11.34 -7.77 -6.04
N VAL A 381 10.68 -6.87 -5.30
CA VAL A 381 11.10 -5.45 -5.21
C VAL A 381 12.56 -5.32 -4.77
N LYS A 382 12.97 -6.10 -3.76
CA LYS A 382 14.36 -6.09 -3.29
C LYS A 382 15.32 -6.48 -4.39
N ARG A 383 15.08 -7.61 -5.08
CA ARG A 383 15.94 -8.08 -6.18
C ARG A 383 16.04 -7.08 -7.32
N GLU A 384 14.90 -6.51 -7.73
CA GLU A 384 14.85 -5.51 -8.82
C GLU A 384 15.58 -4.24 -8.41
N ALA A 385 15.37 -3.73 -7.20
CA ALA A 385 16.06 -2.56 -6.67
C ALA A 385 17.59 -2.78 -6.58
N GLU A 386 18.04 -3.98 -6.16
CA GLU A 386 19.44 -4.35 -6.13
C GLU A 386 20.03 -4.46 -7.55
N ALA A 387 19.31 -5.04 -8.50
CA ALA A 387 19.72 -5.13 -9.90
C ALA A 387 19.84 -3.76 -10.59
N GLU A 388 19.03 -2.78 -10.18
CA GLU A 388 19.12 -1.39 -10.65
C GLU A 388 20.17 -0.54 -9.92
N GLY A 389 20.85 -1.10 -8.92
CA GLY A 389 21.84 -0.38 -8.09
C GLY A 389 21.22 0.61 -7.10
N LEU A 390 19.89 0.55 -6.85
CA LEU A 390 19.24 1.44 -5.88
C LEU A 390 19.71 1.16 -4.45
N ALA A 391 19.92 -0.11 -4.12
CA ALA A 391 20.44 -0.52 -2.82
C ALA A 391 21.80 0.13 -2.49
N ASP A 392 22.67 0.26 -3.50
CA ASP A 392 23.98 0.90 -3.33
C ASP A 392 23.83 2.41 -3.13
N VAL A 393 22.90 3.07 -3.86
CA VAL A 393 22.58 4.49 -3.62
C VAL A 393 22.17 4.71 -2.16
N PHE A 394 21.30 3.86 -1.61
CA PHE A 394 20.88 3.98 -0.21
C PHE A 394 22.02 3.73 0.78
N ARG A 395 22.80 2.67 0.57
CA ARG A 395 23.97 2.36 1.42
C ARG A 395 25.02 3.46 1.37
N ASP A 396 25.34 3.95 0.18
CA ASP A 396 26.30 5.05 -0.01
C ASP A 396 25.82 6.34 0.66
N ALA A 397 24.51 6.60 0.63
CA ALA A 397 23.93 7.71 1.37
C ALA A 397 23.99 7.53 2.89
N GLY A 398 24.23 6.32 3.39
CA GLY A 398 24.26 5.99 4.82
C GLY A 398 22.92 5.51 5.38
N ALA A 399 21.99 5.10 4.52
CA ALA A 399 20.73 4.49 4.92
C ALA A 399 20.88 2.97 5.18
N GLU A 400 20.02 2.43 6.04
CA GLU A 400 19.94 1.00 6.33
C GLU A 400 19.07 0.31 5.26
N TRP A 401 19.69 -0.46 4.36
CA TRP A 401 18.98 -1.32 3.41
C TRP A 401 18.55 -2.61 4.11
N ARG A 402 17.25 -2.89 4.13
CA ARG A 402 16.65 -3.94 4.95
C ARG A 402 16.11 -5.10 4.11
N GLU A 403 15.76 -6.20 4.80
CA GLU A 403 14.96 -7.29 4.23
C GLU A 403 13.49 -6.89 4.10
N PRO A 404 12.74 -7.49 3.14
CA PRO A 404 11.33 -7.16 2.92
C PRO A 404 10.43 -7.45 4.13
N GLY A 405 9.42 -6.60 4.34
CA GLY A 405 8.41 -6.75 5.38
C GLY A 405 7.74 -5.43 5.75
N CYS A 406 6.76 -5.49 6.65
CA CYS A 406 6.02 -4.32 7.12
C CYS A 406 6.86 -3.36 7.99
N SER A 407 7.84 -3.89 8.76
CA SER A 407 8.80 -3.09 9.54
C SER A 407 8.11 -2.02 10.41
N MET A 408 8.59 -0.78 10.36
CA MET A 408 8.07 0.34 11.15
C MET A 408 6.62 0.73 10.81
N CYS A 409 6.01 0.19 9.74
CA CYS A 409 4.60 0.50 9.45
C CYS A 409 3.68 0.14 10.63
N ILE A 410 3.93 -0.99 11.28
CA ILE A 410 3.21 -1.46 12.47
C ILE A 410 4.14 -1.68 13.68
N ALA A 411 5.45 -1.72 13.46
CA ALA A 411 6.49 -1.85 14.49
C ALA A 411 6.39 -3.15 15.34
N MET A 412 5.93 -4.25 14.73
CA MET A 412 5.79 -5.54 15.42
C MET A 412 7.03 -6.43 15.36
N ASN A 413 8.00 -6.06 14.53
CA ASN A 413 9.21 -6.86 14.26
C ASN A 413 10.49 -6.33 14.95
N GLY A 414 10.37 -5.32 15.81
CA GLY A 414 11.50 -4.69 16.50
C GLY A 414 12.02 -3.40 15.86
N ASP A 415 11.60 -3.09 14.65
CA ASP A 415 11.86 -1.79 14.03
C ASP A 415 10.95 -0.73 14.66
N THR A 416 11.37 -0.17 15.79
CA THR A 416 10.55 0.77 16.57
C THR A 416 11.30 2.06 16.84
N LEU A 417 10.56 3.12 17.11
CA LEU A 417 11.05 4.39 17.60
C LEU A 417 11.16 4.38 19.14
N ARG A 418 12.11 5.10 19.66
CA ARG A 418 12.20 5.39 21.09
C ARG A 418 11.23 6.51 21.47
N PRO A 419 10.78 6.56 22.76
CA PRO A 419 9.95 7.66 23.26
C PRO A 419 10.57 9.03 22.94
N GLY A 420 9.75 9.96 22.48
CA GLY A 420 10.16 11.30 22.13
C GLY A 420 10.76 11.48 20.73
N GLN A 421 11.15 10.41 20.05
CA GLN A 421 11.67 10.52 18.67
C GLN A 421 10.57 10.94 17.68
N LEU A 422 10.96 11.74 16.69
CA LEU A 422 10.14 12.14 15.56
C LEU A 422 10.61 11.40 14.30
N ALA A 423 9.68 10.68 13.66
CA ALA A 423 9.91 10.09 12.36
C ALA A 423 9.18 10.82 11.24
N VAL A 424 9.82 10.90 10.07
CA VAL A 424 9.16 11.09 8.77
C VAL A 424 9.04 9.74 8.08
N SER A 425 7.81 9.35 7.71
CA SER A 425 7.49 7.99 7.34
C SER A 425 6.58 7.92 6.11
N THR A 426 6.87 7.01 5.20
CA THR A 426 6.00 6.71 4.05
C THR A 426 4.89 5.70 4.38
N SER A 427 4.73 5.32 5.66
CA SER A 427 3.62 4.48 6.12
C SER A 427 2.24 5.20 5.97
N ASN A 428 1.19 4.55 6.43
CA ASN A 428 -0.19 5.00 6.21
C ASN A 428 -0.88 5.54 7.46
N ARG A 429 -0.36 5.28 8.67
CA ARG A 429 -0.96 5.68 9.95
C ARG A 429 0.06 6.30 10.89
N ASN A 430 -0.38 7.32 11.64
CA ASN A 430 0.45 8.09 12.56
C ASN A 430 -0.24 8.36 13.91
N PHE A 431 -1.18 7.49 14.34
CA PHE A 431 -1.76 7.64 15.67
C PHE A 431 -0.71 7.47 16.77
N GLU A 432 -1.01 7.99 17.95
CA GLU A 432 -0.10 7.98 19.10
C GLU A 432 0.48 6.58 19.37
N GLY A 433 1.80 6.50 19.41
CA GLY A 433 2.52 5.26 19.66
C GLY A 433 2.54 4.23 18.52
N ARG A 434 2.05 4.55 17.32
CA ARG A 434 1.99 3.60 16.17
C ARG A 434 3.33 2.95 15.85
N GLN A 435 4.40 3.75 15.84
CA GLN A 435 5.76 3.28 15.53
C GLN A 435 6.63 3.10 16.78
N GLY A 436 6.04 3.11 17.98
CA GLY A 436 6.70 2.97 19.26
C GLY A 436 6.03 3.81 20.34
N LYS A 437 6.00 3.33 21.58
CA LYS A 437 5.35 4.02 22.70
C LYS A 437 5.96 5.42 22.92
N GLY A 438 5.12 6.47 22.89
CA GLY A 438 5.54 7.86 23.05
C GLY A 438 6.36 8.42 21.88
N ALA A 439 6.38 7.73 20.75
CA ALA A 439 6.99 8.19 19.51
C ALA A 439 6.00 9.00 18.66
N ARG A 440 6.53 9.83 17.79
CA ARG A 440 5.78 10.77 16.94
C ARG A 440 6.06 10.48 15.47
N THR A 441 5.04 10.52 14.64
CA THR A 441 5.17 10.18 13.21
C THR A 441 4.50 11.21 12.32
N VAL A 442 5.24 11.72 11.36
CA VAL A 442 4.77 12.55 10.24
C VAL A 442 4.70 11.66 9.00
N LEU A 443 3.52 11.52 8.40
CA LEU A 443 3.38 10.83 7.12
C LEU A 443 3.79 11.74 5.98
N ALA A 444 4.52 11.20 5.01
CA ALA A 444 5.08 11.93 3.89
C ALA A 444 5.21 11.05 2.64
N SER A 445 5.42 11.68 1.48
CA SER A 445 5.81 10.97 0.24
C SER A 445 7.25 10.47 0.30
N PRO A 446 7.67 9.52 -0.56
CA PRO A 446 9.06 9.08 -0.65
C PRO A 446 10.04 10.21 -0.90
N ALA A 447 9.69 11.17 -1.77
CA ALA A 447 10.52 12.36 -2.02
C ALA A 447 10.67 13.24 -0.78
N SER A 448 9.57 13.54 -0.07
CA SER A 448 9.60 14.33 1.16
C SER A 448 10.37 13.63 2.28
N ALA A 449 10.28 12.29 2.36
CA ALA A 449 11.05 11.49 3.31
C ALA A 449 12.56 11.55 2.99
N ALA A 450 12.95 11.40 1.72
CA ALA A 450 14.34 11.53 1.30
C ALA A 450 14.92 12.93 1.55
N ALA A 451 14.15 13.99 1.24
CA ALA A 451 14.54 15.38 1.53
C ALA A 451 14.75 15.60 3.04
N ALA A 452 13.87 15.07 3.87
CA ALA A 452 14.01 15.15 5.33
C ALA A 452 15.24 14.39 5.84
N ALA A 453 15.55 13.23 5.24
CA ALA A 453 16.75 12.47 5.58
C ALA A 453 18.04 13.26 5.31
N MET A 454 18.12 13.95 4.18
CA MET A 454 19.28 14.76 3.79
C MET A 454 19.40 16.01 4.66
N ALA A 455 18.28 16.70 4.87
CA ALA A 455 18.27 17.98 5.61
C ALA A 455 18.45 17.82 7.13
N GLY A 456 18.12 16.65 7.70
CA GLY A 456 18.08 16.43 9.15
C GLY A 456 16.87 17.09 9.83
N CYS A 457 15.94 17.59 9.05
CA CYS A 457 14.69 18.23 9.45
C CYS A 457 13.63 18.03 8.36
N ILE A 458 12.38 18.30 8.67
CA ILE A 458 11.31 18.30 7.66
C ILE A 458 11.64 19.34 6.60
N ALA A 459 11.65 18.96 5.33
CA ALA A 459 12.07 19.80 4.21
C ALA A 459 11.18 19.60 2.97
N ASP A 460 11.08 20.64 2.17
CA ASP A 460 10.43 20.60 0.86
C ASP A 460 11.28 19.79 -0.12
N PRO A 461 10.74 18.78 -0.80
CA PRO A 461 11.48 17.98 -1.77
C PRO A 461 11.78 18.71 -3.09
N ARG A 462 10.98 19.72 -3.46
CA ARG A 462 11.04 20.38 -4.78
C ARG A 462 12.40 20.99 -5.13
N PRO A 463 13.13 21.68 -4.22
CA PRO A 463 14.48 22.16 -4.51
C PRO A 463 15.48 21.06 -4.84
N TYR A 464 15.34 19.88 -4.21
CA TYR A 464 16.23 18.73 -4.45
C TYR A 464 15.95 18.06 -5.78
N LEU A 465 14.68 17.99 -6.20
CA LEU A 465 14.29 17.46 -7.51
C LEU A 465 14.84 18.28 -8.67
N ALA A 466 14.91 19.60 -8.53
CA ALA A 466 15.43 20.49 -9.55
C ALA A 466 16.95 20.30 -9.79
N THR A 467 17.67 19.74 -8.84
CA THR A 467 19.11 19.47 -8.90
C THR A 467 19.45 18.00 -9.23
N ALA A 468 18.47 17.10 -9.13
CA ALA A 468 18.65 15.69 -9.45
C ALA A 468 18.92 15.53 -10.95
N GLN A 469 20.06 14.94 -11.32
CA GLN A 469 20.36 14.61 -12.71
C GLN A 469 19.35 13.57 -13.22
N PRO A 470 18.79 13.73 -14.44
CA PRO A 470 17.96 12.70 -15.04
C PRO A 470 18.76 11.40 -15.14
N ALA A 471 18.16 10.27 -14.73
CA ALA A 471 18.75 8.96 -14.89
C ALA A 471 19.10 8.75 -16.36
N THR A 472 20.38 8.69 -16.71
CA THR A 472 20.83 8.31 -18.03
C THR A 472 20.47 6.84 -18.22
N HIS A 473 19.35 6.57 -18.90
CA HIS A 473 19.09 5.26 -19.44
C HIS A 473 20.19 4.93 -20.44
N SER A 474 21.20 4.16 -20.05
CA SER A 474 22.11 3.54 -21.00
C SER A 474 21.32 2.46 -21.72
N SER A 475 20.79 2.82 -22.90
CA SER A 475 20.23 1.86 -23.85
C SER A 475 21.42 1.08 -24.45
N ASN A 476 21.90 0.07 -23.75
CA ASN A 476 22.72 -0.97 -24.35
C ASN A 476 21.77 -1.99 -25.00
N ALA A 477 21.12 -1.58 -26.08
CA ALA A 477 20.60 -2.50 -27.06
C ALA A 477 21.80 -3.05 -27.84
N ALA A 478 22.31 -4.20 -27.42
CA ALA A 478 23.24 -4.98 -28.22
C ALA A 478 22.51 -5.39 -29.52
N THR A 479 22.86 -4.75 -30.61
CA THR A 479 22.49 -5.16 -31.97
C THR A 479 23.14 -6.50 -32.25
N PRO A 480 22.40 -7.56 -32.62
CA PRO A 480 23.04 -8.80 -33.08
C PRO A 480 23.65 -8.53 -34.46
N SER A 481 24.96 -8.75 -34.59
CA SER A 481 25.68 -8.77 -35.89
C SER A 481 25.08 -9.86 -36.80
N PRO A 482 24.89 -9.59 -38.10
CA PRO A 482 24.47 -10.61 -39.03
C PRO A 482 25.64 -11.58 -39.28
N THR A 483 25.42 -12.86 -39.00
CA THR A 483 26.30 -13.95 -39.41
C THR A 483 26.26 -14.06 -40.92
N ALA A 484 27.46 -13.90 -41.56
CA ALA A 484 27.69 -14.15 -42.95
C ALA A 484 27.45 -15.64 -43.27
N GLU A 485 26.55 -15.92 -44.20
CA GLU A 485 26.54 -17.19 -44.94
C GLU A 485 27.77 -17.25 -45.84
N ALA A 486 28.60 -18.25 -45.62
CA ALA A 486 29.65 -18.65 -46.55
C ALA A 486 29.24 -19.99 -47.16
N SER A 487 29.12 -19.94 -48.48
CA SER A 487 28.93 -21.03 -49.38
C SER A 487 30.02 -22.11 -49.31
N ALA A 488 29.63 -23.37 -49.32
CA ALA A 488 30.20 -24.46 -50.09
C ALA A 488 29.25 -25.68 -50.01
#